data_4da857f30bfecede4a905c793e03f39b
#
_entry.id   4da857f30bfecede4a905c793e03f39b
#
_cell.length_a   1.000
_cell.length_b   1.000
_cell.length_c   1.000
_cell.angle_alpha   90.00
_cell.angle_beta   90.00
_cell.angle_gamma   90.00
#
_symmetry.space_group_name_H-M   'P 1'
#
loop_
_entity.id
_entity.type
_entity.pdbx_description
1 polymer ?
#
loop_
_entity_poly.entity_id
_entity_poly.type
_entity_poly.pdbx_seq_one_letter_code
_entity_poly.pdbx_strand_id
1 'polypeptide(L)'
;MLQKRRRESKQIRASLKTSTVEGSWWAVMYGMVETYFGAFFEFLKYSSYEISVLSTLPIFFGALFQNLTGWFYDILRSRKTLVILLKFIQTITIPLILYAGYSSGNYFLLLGFICIYYALAMSQMSPWTSWMGYLVPGRLRGRYFGNRSQIVRIFMLISSLMAGAVLNSFKDTNTFNGFILIFSIGMIANFGSMYYLRKQYEPDDTSEDEKVEIDESSISMTKE
;
A
#
# COMPACT_ATOMS: atom_id res chain seq x y z
N MET A 1 19.13 14.69 -28.13
CA MET A 1 18.68 15.12 -26.80
C MET A 1 17.17 15.42 -26.72
N LEU A 2 16.59 16.28 -27.54
CA LEU A 2 15.16 16.70 -27.48
C LEU A 2 14.16 15.52 -27.58
N GLN A 3 14.43 14.52 -28.42
CA GLN A 3 13.53 13.36 -28.56
C GLN A 3 13.54 12.45 -27.30
N LYS A 4 14.69 12.28 -26.63
CA LYS A 4 14.81 11.50 -25.38
C LYS A 4 13.99 12.18 -24.29
N ARG A 5 14.15 13.49 -24.07
CA ARG A 5 13.37 14.29 -23.10
C ARG A 5 11.86 14.26 -23.36
N ARG A 6 11.42 14.29 -24.64
CA ARG A 6 9.99 14.16 -24.98
C ARG A 6 9.43 12.77 -24.67
N ARG A 7 10.21 11.69 -24.85
CA ARG A 7 9.81 10.32 -24.49
C ARG A 7 9.69 10.17 -22.98
N GLU A 8 10.67 10.60 -22.22
CA GLU A 8 10.66 10.58 -20.76
C GLU A 8 9.47 11.34 -20.18
N SER A 9 9.19 12.55 -20.66
CA SER A 9 8.04 13.33 -20.16
C SER A 9 6.68 12.67 -20.49
N LYS A 10 6.55 11.94 -21.59
CA LYS A 10 5.36 11.13 -21.89
C LYS A 10 5.24 9.93 -20.96
N GLN A 11 6.34 9.23 -20.68
CA GLN A 11 6.39 8.10 -19.76
C GLN A 11 6.04 8.53 -18.33
N ILE A 12 6.58 9.64 -17.86
CA ILE A 12 6.24 10.20 -16.54
C ILE A 12 4.75 10.52 -16.45
N ARG A 13 4.16 11.21 -17.43
CA ARG A 13 2.72 11.52 -17.44
C ARG A 13 1.85 10.26 -17.46
N ALA A 14 2.24 9.24 -18.21
CA ALA A 14 1.55 7.95 -18.22
C ALA A 14 1.64 7.27 -16.86
N SER A 15 2.83 7.27 -16.24
CA SER A 15 3.06 6.71 -14.91
C SER A 15 2.24 7.39 -13.82
N LEU A 16 2.11 8.71 -13.86
CA LEU A 16 1.29 9.46 -12.90
C LEU A 16 -0.20 9.10 -12.99
N LYS A 17 -0.73 8.92 -14.20
CA LYS A 17 -2.10 8.42 -14.39
C LYS A 17 -2.25 6.99 -13.87
N THR A 18 -1.31 6.13 -14.23
CA THR A 18 -1.27 4.72 -13.78
C THR A 18 -1.17 4.62 -12.26
N SER A 19 -0.41 5.51 -11.61
CA SER A 19 -0.31 5.57 -10.15
C SER A 19 -1.63 5.97 -9.47
N THR A 20 -2.45 6.79 -10.10
CA THR A 20 -3.79 7.10 -9.57
C THR A 20 -4.71 5.89 -9.66
N VAL A 21 -4.69 5.16 -10.78
CA VAL A 21 -5.44 3.91 -10.96
C VAL A 21 -4.96 2.83 -9.97
N GLU A 22 -3.65 2.70 -9.82
CA GLU A 22 -3.04 1.80 -8.82
C GLU A 22 -3.55 2.12 -7.41
N GLY A 23 -3.53 3.40 -7.03
CA GLY A 23 -4.01 3.84 -5.73
C GLY A 23 -5.50 3.56 -5.52
N SER A 24 -6.33 3.61 -6.58
CA SER A 24 -7.75 3.24 -6.50
C SER A 24 -7.93 1.73 -6.22
N TRP A 25 -7.14 0.87 -6.85
CA TRP A 25 -7.14 -0.57 -6.56
C TRP A 25 -6.66 -0.86 -5.14
N TRP A 26 -5.61 -0.18 -4.68
CA TRP A 26 -5.15 -0.27 -3.30
C TRP A 26 -6.23 0.19 -2.31
N ALA A 27 -6.96 1.27 -2.62
CA ALA A 27 -8.05 1.76 -1.80
C ALA A 27 -9.20 0.76 -1.65
N VAL A 28 -9.51 0.00 -2.71
CA VAL A 28 -10.49 -1.09 -2.64
C VAL A 28 -10.02 -2.18 -1.68
N MET A 29 -8.75 -2.60 -1.78
CA MET A 29 -8.17 -3.56 -0.83
C MET A 29 -8.26 -3.04 0.60
N TYR A 30 -7.85 -1.81 0.84
CA TYR A 30 -7.88 -1.19 2.17
C TYR A 30 -9.31 -1.16 2.75
N GLY A 31 -10.29 -0.71 1.97
CA GLY A 31 -11.68 -0.63 2.38
C GLY A 31 -12.35 -1.99 2.62
N MET A 32 -11.93 -3.03 1.89
CA MET A 32 -12.47 -4.39 2.02
C MET A 32 -11.79 -5.21 3.13
N VAL A 33 -10.52 -4.96 3.42
CA VAL A 33 -9.70 -5.78 4.34
C VAL A 33 -9.37 -5.01 5.61
N GLU A 34 -8.51 -3.99 5.54
CA GLU A 34 -7.99 -3.32 6.73
C GLU A 34 -9.07 -2.66 7.58
N THR A 35 -10.04 -2.01 6.94
CA THR A 35 -11.16 -1.36 7.62
C THR A 35 -11.99 -2.36 8.44
N TYR A 36 -11.99 -3.64 8.04
CA TYR A 36 -12.81 -4.68 8.67
C TYR A 36 -12.05 -5.63 9.59
N PHE A 37 -10.77 -5.41 9.85
CA PHE A 37 -10.02 -6.20 10.84
C PHE A 37 -10.67 -6.12 12.22
N GLY A 38 -11.04 -4.92 12.69
CA GLY A 38 -11.71 -4.77 13.98
C GLY A 38 -13.02 -5.57 14.09
N ALA A 39 -13.87 -5.47 13.06
CA ALA A 39 -15.11 -6.26 12.98
C ALA A 39 -14.85 -7.78 12.89
N PHE A 40 -13.77 -8.18 12.23
CA PHE A 40 -13.35 -9.59 12.19
C PHE A 40 -12.90 -10.10 13.56
N PHE A 41 -12.15 -9.31 14.33
CA PHE A 41 -11.73 -9.68 15.70
C PHE A 41 -12.93 -9.77 16.65
N GLU A 42 -13.90 -8.85 16.50
CA GLU A 42 -15.15 -8.90 17.26
C GLU A 42 -15.98 -10.15 16.90
N PHE A 43 -16.06 -10.49 15.62
CA PHE A 43 -16.71 -11.73 15.15
C PHE A 43 -16.05 -12.98 15.76
N LEU A 44 -14.73 -12.99 15.93
CA LEU A 44 -13.98 -14.06 16.59
C LEU A 44 -14.16 -14.08 18.12
N LYS A 45 -14.96 -13.15 18.67
CA LYS A 45 -15.29 -13.03 20.10
C LYS A 45 -14.08 -12.76 21.01
N TYR A 46 -13.07 -12.06 20.49
CA TYR A 46 -11.98 -11.56 21.32
C TYR A 46 -12.48 -10.47 22.26
N SER A 47 -11.90 -10.39 23.46
CA SER A 47 -12.15 -9.34 24.43
C SER A 47 -11.71 -7.96 23.90
N SER A 48 -12.27 -6.88 24.44
CA SER A 48 -11.88 -5.52 24.07
C SER A 48 -10.38 -5.26 24.26
N TYR A 49 -9.75 -5.89 25.26
CA TYR A 49 -8.29 -5.81 25.48
C TYR A 49 -7.53 -6.49 24.34
N GLU A 50 -7.90 -7.71 23.98
CA GLU A 50 -7.27 -8.46 22.87
C GLU A 50 -7.42 -7.74 21.52
N ILE A 51 -8.60 -7.18 21.24
CA ILE A 51 -8.87 -6.37 20.05
C ILE A 51 -7.96 -5.13 20.03
N SER A 52 -7.81 -4.46 21.17
CA SER A 52 -6.91 -3.30 21.29
C SER A 52 -5.46 -3.66 20.99
N VAL A 53 -4.99 -4.80 21.50
CA VAL A 53 -3.64 -5.30 21.21
C VAL A 53 -3.48 -5.68 19.74
N LEU A 54 -4.45 -6.41 19.14
CA LEU A 54 -4.46 -6.78 17.72
C LEU A 54 -4.49 -5.56 16.78
N SER A 55 -5.03 -4.44 17.23
CA SER A 55 -5.12 -3.21 16.44
C SER A 55 -3.91 -2.30 16.62
N THR A 56 -3.26 -2.28 17.77
CA THR A 56 -2.21 -1.30 18.10
C THR A 56 -0.81 -1.88 17.95
N LEU A 57 -0.59 -3.08 18.49
CA LEU A 57 0.74 -3.71 18.51
C LEU A 57 1.31 -3.96 17.09
N PRO A 58 0.52 -4.43 16.10
CA PRO A 58 1.01 -4.61 14.74
C PRO A 58 1.45 -3.30 14.07
N ILE A 59 0.76 -2.19 14.34
CA ILE A 59 1.14 -0.87 13.83
C ILE A 59 2.49 -0.44 14.41
N PHE A 60 2.70 -0.65 15.71
CA PHE A 60 3.98 -0.35 16.37
C PHE A 60 5.13 -1.18 15.75
N PHE A 61 4.95 -2.49 15.61
CA PHE A 61 5.94 -3.35 14.94
C PHE A 61 6.16 -2.97 13.49
N GLY A 62 5.10 -2.59 12.77
CA GLY A 62 5.19 -2.10 11.40
C GLY A 62 6.07 -0.84 11.29
N ALA A 63 5.88 0.11 12.19
CA ALA A 63 6.70 1.33 12.25
C ALA A 63 8.17 1.04 12.56
N LEU A 64 8.46 0.08 13.42
CA LEU A 64 9.84 -0.37 13.68
C LEU A 64 10.45 -1.07 12.46
N PHE A 65 9.71 -1.98 11.84
CA PHE A 65 10.16 -2.75 10.70
C PHE A 65 10.41 -1.88 9.44
N GLN A 66 9.66 -0.79 9.31
CA GLN A 66 9.85 0.18 8.23
C GLN A 66 11.28 0.75 8.18
N ASN A 67 11.99 0.85 9.30
CA ASN A 67 13.37 1.34 9.33
C ASN A 67 14.34 0.40 8.60
N LEU A 68 14.00 -0.88 8.44
CA LEU A 68 14.81 -1.86 7.71
C LEU A 68 14.65 -1.74 6.18
N THR A 69 13.72 -0.90 5.70
CA THR A 69 13.42 -0.78 4.27
C THR A 69 14.62 -0.30 3.45
N GLY A 70 15.48 0.56 4.03
CA GLY A 70 16.73 0.99 3.41
C GLY A 70 17.66 -0.19 3.09
N TRP A 71 17.85 -1.08 4.05
CA TRP A 71 18.67 -2.28 3.85
C TRP A 71 18.12 -3.20 2.76
N PHE A 72 16.79 -3.40 2.70
CA PHE A 72 16.16 -4.16 1.61
C PHE A 72 16.34 -3.49 0.25
N TYR A 73 16.30 -2.15 0.21
CA TYR A 73 16.56 -1.39 -1.01
C TYR A 73 18.01 -1.57 -1.49
N ASP A 74 19.00 -1.56 -0.60
CA ASP A 74 20.41 -1.76 -0.94
C ASP A 74 20.67 -3.12 -1.60
N ILE A 75 19.89 -4.15 -1.23
CA ILE A 75 19.95 -5.48 -1.83
C ILE A 75 19.29 -5.51 -3.21
N LEU A 76 18.09 -4.94 -3.34
CA LEU A 76 17.26 -5.06 -4.55
C LEU A 76 17.59 -4.02 -5.62
N ARG A 77 18.17 -2.87 -5.23
CA ARG A 77 18.53 -1.75 -6.11
C ARG A 77 17.40 -1.23 -7.01
N SER A 78 16.13 -1.49 -6.63
CA SER A 78 14.94 -1.06 -7.36
C SER A 78 13.80 -0.82 -6.37
N ARG A 79 13.32 0.42 -6.29
CA ARG A 79 12.19 0.82 -5.43
C ARG A 79 10.90 0.15 -5.87
N LYS A 80 10.69 0.07 -7.18
CA LYS A 80 9.54 -0.59 -7.79
C LYS A 80 9.49 -2.08 -7.44
N THR A 81 10.59 -2.79 -7.61
CA THR A 81 10.68 -4.22 -7.31
C THR A 81 10.44 -4.47 -5.82
N LEU A 82 11.04 -3.66 -4.95
CA LEU A 82 10.84 -3.75 -3.51
C LEU A 82 9.37 -3.56 -3.12
N VAL A 83 8.71 -2.50 -3.61
CA VAL A 83 7.29 -2.25 -3.32
C VAL A 83 6.40 -3.40 -3.81
N ILE A 84 6.64 -3.93 -5.01
CA ILE A 84 5.87 -5.05 -5.57
C ILE A 84 6.08 -6.32 -4.73
N LEU A 85 7.31 -6.62 -4.32
CA LEU A 85 7.62 -7.80 -3.50
C LEU A 85 6.95 -7.73 -2.13
N LEU A 86 7.09 -6.59 -1.44
CA LEU A 86 6.45 -6.38 -0.13
C LEU A 86 4.93 -6.50 -0.24
N LYS A 87 4.34 -5.90 -1.27
CA LYS A 87 2.90 -5.98 -1.54
C LYS A 87 2.44 -7.40 -1.86
N PHE A 88 3.22 -8.16 -2.60
CA PHE A 88 2.92 -9.56 -2.90
C PHE A 88 2.89 -10.42 -1.64
N ILE A 89 3.93 -10.31 -0.79
CA ILE A 89 3.99 -11.04 0.48
C ILE A 89 2.84 -10.60 1.40
N GLN A 90 2.56 -9.30 1.49
CA GLN A 90 1.39 -8.77 2.23
C GLN A 90 0.08 -9.39 1.75
N THR A 91 -0.11 -9.55 0.45
CA THR A 91 -1.34 -10.15 -0.10
C THR A 91 -1.51 -11.61 0.36
N ILE A 92 -0.41 -12.36 0.44
CA ILE A 92 -0.42 -13.75 0.92
C ILE A 92 -0.78 -13.84 2.41
N THR A 93 -0.50 -12.82 3.21
CA THR A 93 -0.89 -12.84 4.63
C THR A 93 -2.40 -12.74 4.85
N ILE A 94 -3.18 -12.21 3.90
CA ILE A 94 -4.64 -12.08 4.03
C ILE A 94 -5.33 -13.44 4.22
N PRO A 95 -5.14 -14.45 3.36
CA PRO A 95 -5.72 -15.78 3.59
C PRO A 95 -5.15 -16.48 4.84
N LEU A 96 -3.91 -16.18 5.24
CA LEU A 96 -3.34 -16.71 6.48
C LEU A 96 -4.03 -16.13 7.73
N ILE A 97 -4.41 -14.84 7.68
CA ILE A 97 -5.20 -14.18 8.73
C ILE A 97 -6.58 -14.85 8.86
N LEU A 98 -7.27 -15.10 7.72
CA LEU A 98 -8.55 -15.81 7.71
C LEU A 98 -8.41 -17.23 8.28
N TYR A 99 -7.37 -17.95 7.86
CA TYR A 99 -7.08 -19.30 8.35
C TYR A 99 -6.81 -19.31 9.85
N ALA A 100 -5.99 -18.40 10.37
CA ALA A 100 -5.70 -18.29 11.79
C ALA A 100 -6.95 -17.97 12.62
N GLY A 101 -7.83 -17.12 12.12
CA GLY A 101 -9.08 -16.79 12.79
C GLY A 101 -10.09 -17.94 12.79
N TYR A 102 -10.17 -18.73 11.72
CA TYR A 102 -11.15 -19.81 11.59
C TYR A 102 -10.71 -21.14 12.21
N SER A 103 -9.47 -21.55 11.92
CA SER A 103 -9.04 -22.94 12.16
C SER A 103 -8.40 -23.17 13.51
N SER A 104 -7.69 -22.17 14.05
CA SER A 104 -6.83 -22.45 15.21
C SER A 104 -7.35 -21.90 16.53
N GLY A 105 -8.20 -20.88 16.50
CA GLY A 105 -8.55 -20.12 17.71
C GLY A 105 -7.31 -19.58 18.45
N ASN A 106 -6.15 -19.65 17.81
CA ASN A 106 -4.88 -19.26 18.43
C ASN A 106 -4.64 -17.77 18.23
N TYR A 107 -4.85 -17.02 19.29
CA TYR A 107 -4.65 -15.59 19.35
C TYR A 107 -3.23 -15.14 18.89
N PHE A 108 -2.19 -15.83 19.36
CA PHE A 108 -0.81 -15.46 19.04
C PHE A 108 -0.47 -15.70 17.56
N LEU A 109 -1.05 -16.73 16.94
CA LEU A 109 -0.88 -16.98 15.51
C LEU A 109 -1.53 -15.89 14.68
N LEU A 110 -2.75 -15.47 15.05
CA LEU A 110 -3.44 -14.35 14.41
C LEU A 110 -2.67 -13.04 14.58
N LEU A 111 -2.24 -12.74 15.80
CA LEU A 111 -1.42 -11.56 16.11
C LEU A 111 -0.14 -11.54 15.27
N GLY A 112 0.55 -12.67 15.14
CA GLY A 112 1.77 -12.80 14.33
C GLY A 112 1.52 -12.47 12.86
N PHE A 113 0.45 -13.01 12.24
CA PHE A 113 0.14 -12.72 10.84
C PHE A 113 -0.26 -11.26 10.63
N ILE A 114 -0.98 -10.65 11.56
CA ILE A 114 -1.34 -9.23 11.48
C ILE A 114 -0.10 -8.34 11.66
N CYS A 115 0.83 -8.69 12.55
CA CYS A 115 2.10 -7.99 12.69
C CYS A 115 2.91 -8.04 11.37
N ILE A 116 2.99 -9.20 10.73
CA ILE A 116 3.65 -9.36 9.43
C ILE A 116 2.94 -8.50 8.37
N TYR A 117 1.61 -8.54 8.32
CA TYR A 117 0.82 -7.75 7.39
C TYR A 117 1.12 -6.25 7.50
N TYR A 118 1.09 -5.68 8.71
CA TYR A 118 1.37 -4.25 8.94
C TYR A 118 2.85 -3.90 8.74
N ALA A 119 3.77 -4.79 9.10
CA ALA A 119 5.20 -4.61 8.83
C ALA A 119 5.45 -4.44 7.33
N LEU A 120 4.85 -5.31 6.50
CA LEU A 120 4.96 -5.23 5.04
C LEU A 120 4.22 -4.02 4.48
N ALA A 121 3.01 -3.69 5.00
CA ALA A 121 2.24 -2.54 4.57
C ALA A 121 2.98 -1.21 4.79
N MET A 122 3.55 -1.01 5.98
CA MET A 122 4.28 0.22 6.30
C MET A 122 5.60 0.33 5.57
N SER A 123 6.31 -0.79 5.38
CA SER A 123 7.58 -0.82 4.65
C SER A 123 7.46 -0.41 3.17
N GLN A 124 6.27 -0.48 2.58
CA GLN A 124 6.03 -0.02 1.21
C GLN A 124 6.01 1.51 1.07
N MET A 125 5.67 2.24 2.14
CA MET A 125 5.41 3.68 2.08
C MET A 125 6.66 4.49 1.74
N SER A 126 7.79 4.18 2.36
CA SER A 126 9.05 4.90 2.16
C SER A 126 9.56 4.80 0.71
N PRO A 127 9.80 3.60 0.14
CA PRO A 127 10.29 3.46 -1.23
C PRO A 127 9.28 3.97 -2.26
N TRP A 128 7.97 3.80 -2.03
CA TRP A 128 6.95 4.33 -2.91
C TRP A 128 6.93 5.86 -2.93
N THR A 129 7.00 6.49 -1.76
CA THR A 129 7.00 7.96 -1.64
C THR A 129 8.24 8.57 -2.28
N SER A 130 9.41 7.97 -2.07
CA SER A 130 10.66 8.38 -2.70
C SER A 130 10.56 8.27 -4.23
N TRP A 131 10.11 7.12 -4.74
CA TRP A 131 9.92 6.90 -6.17
C TRP A 131 8.94 7.90 -6.81
N MET A 132 7.77 8.10 -6.20
CA MET A 132 6.79 9.06 -6.71
C MET A 132 7.26 10.51 -6.57
N GLY A 133 7.98 10.83 -5.50
CA GLY A 133 8.59 12.15 -5.31
C GLY A 133 9.57 12.52 -6.42
N TYR A 134 10.28 11.53 -6.96
CA TYR A 134 11.15 11.71 -8.11
C TYR A 134 10.37 11.95 -9.43
N LEU A 135 9.28 11.21 -9.65
CA LEU A 135 8.48 11.30 -10.88
C LEU A 135 7.68 12.61 -10.95
N VAL A 136 7.29 13.19 -9.82
CA VAL A 136 6.44 14.40 -9.78
C VAL A 136 7.28 15.64 -9.64
N PRO A 137 7.27 16.57 -10.63
CA PRO A 137 7.96 17.86 -10.53
C PRO A 137 7.53 18.63 -9.27
N GLY A 138 8.49 19.24 -8.55
CA GLY A 138 8.25 19.90 -7.26
C GLY A 138 7.07 20.88 -7.27
N ARG A 139 6.94 21.69 -8.32
CA ARG A 139 5.85 22.66 -8.50
C ARG A 139 4.45 22.05 -8.59
N LEU A 140 4.34 20.77 -8.98
CA LEU A 140 3.06 20.06 -9.19
C LEU A 140 2.76 19.05 -8.09
N ARG A 141 3.70 18.79 -7.15
CA ARG A 141 3.57 17.76 -6.12
C ARG A 141 2.28 17.91 -5.31
N GLY A 142 2.05 19.07 -4.74
CA GLY A 142 0.86 19.31 -3.90
C GLY A 142 -0.45 19.06 -4.67
N ARG A 143 -0.55 19.58 -5.89
CA ARG A 143 -1.75 19.41 -6.73
C ARG A 143 -1.96 17.94 -7.15
N TYR A 144 -0.88 17.26 -7.54
CA TYR A 144 -0.97 15.87 -7.95
C TYR A 144 -1.37 14.95 -6.78
N PHE A 145 -0.63 15.03 -5.66
CA PHE A 145 -0.92 14.19 -4.50
C PHE A 145 -2.29 14.53 -3.87
N GLY A 146 -2.70 15.79 -3.89
CA GLY A 146 -4.03 16.20 -3.46
C GLY A 146 -5.13 15.53 -4.28
N ASN A 147 -5.08 15.65 -5.61
CA ASN A 147 -6.08 15.03 -6.50
C ASN A 147 -6.05 13.49 -6.40
N ARG A 148 -4.87 12.88 -6.36
CA ARG A 148 -4.73 11.43 -6.17
C ARG A 148 -5.35 10.98 -4.86
N SER A 149 -5.07 11.68 -3.76
CA SER A 149 -5.60 11.34 -2.44
C SER A 149 -7.13 11.45 -2.38
N GLN A 150 -7.73 12.44 -3.05
CA GLN A 150 -9.18 12.56 -3.13
C GLN A 150 -9.80 11.35 -3.82
N ILE A 151 -9.29 10.95 -4.99
CA ILE A 151 -9.78 9.79 -5.74
C ILE A 151 -9.63 8.52 -4.89
N VAL A 152 -8.47 8.29 -4.30
CA VAL A 152 -8.18 7.13 -3.44
C VAL A 152 -9.13 7.06 -2.26
N ARG A 153 -9.40 8.18 -1.58
CA ARG A 153 -10.33 8.23 -0.44
C ARG A 153 -11.78 7.96 -0.84
N ILE A 154 -12.21 8.40 -2.03
CA ILE A 154 -13.54 8.09 -2.56
C ILE A 154 -13.69 6.57 -2.79
N PHE A 155 -12.71 5.95 -3.44
CA PHE A 155 -12.72 4.49 -3.64
C PHE A 155 -12.67 3.72 -2.32
N MET A 156 -11.88 4.20 -1.35
CA MET A 156 -11.84 3.61 -0.01
C MET A 156 -13.19 3.67 0.69
N LEU A 157 -13.87 4.83 0.66
CA LEU A 157 -15.20 4.99 1.25
C LEU A 157 -16.22 4.07 0.58
N ILE A 158 -16.29 4.07 -0.75
CA ILE A 158 -17.23 3.24 -1.50
C ILE A 158 -16.99 1.76 -1.18
N SER A 159 -15.75 1.28 -1.25
CA SER A 159 -15.42 -0.12 -0.98
C SER A 159 -15.70 -0.51 0.47
N SER A 160 -15.45 0.37 1.42
CA SER A 160 -15.80 0.11 2.83
C SER A 160 -17.32 -0.01 3.04
N LEU A 161 -18.12 0.87 2.43
CA LEU A 161 -19.59 0.77 2.48
C LEU A 161 -20.09 -0.51 1.81
N MET A 162 -19.53 -0.89 0.67
CA MET A 162 -19.86 -2.15 -0.01
C MET A 162 -19.52 -3.36 0.86
N ALA A 163 -18.38 -3.37 1.53
CA ALA A 163 -17.99 -4.45 2.44
C ALA A 163 -18.99 -4.59 3.60
N GLY A 164 -19.44 -3.46 4.18
CA GLY A 164 -20.47 -3.46 5.21
C GLY A 164 -21.80 -4.03 4.70
N ALA A 165 -22.23 -3.66 3.50
CA ALA A 165 -23.43 -4.20 2.88
C ALA A 165 -23.33 -5.72 2.63
N VAL A 166 -22.18 -6.20 2.17
CA VAL A 166 -21.90 -7.63 2.01
C VAL A 166 -22.00 -8.34 3.36
N LEU A 167 -21.30 -7.86 4.40
CA LEU A 167 -21.36 -8.50 5.72
C LEU A 167 -22.78 -8.50 6.30
N ASN A 168 -23.56 -7.44 6.12
CA ASN A 168 -24.95 -7.40 6.54
C ASN A 168 -25.80 -8.44 5.82
N SER A 169 -25.56 -8.72 4.53
CA SER A 169 -26.26 -9.76 3.78
C SER A 169 -25.97 -11.18 4.27
N PHE A 170 -24.81 -11.40 4.91
CA PHE A 170 -24.40 -12.69 5.49
C PHE A 170 -24.70 -12.81 6.98
N LYS A 171 -25.27 -11.79 7.61
CA LYS A 171 -25.49 -11.74 9.07
C LYS A 171 -26.33 -12.91 9.59
N ASP A 172 -27.39 -13.26 8.86
CA ASP A 172 -28.37 -14.29 9.29
C ASP A 172 -28.04 -15.70 8.76
N THR A 173 -27.00 -15.82 7.89
CA THR A 173 -26.63 -17.11 7.33
C THR A 173 -25.29 -17.60 7.89
N ASN A 174 -24.19 -17.06 7.40
CA ASN A 174 -22.84 -17.37 7.85
C ASN A 174 -21.94 -16.14 7.67
N THR A 175 -21.80 -15.37 8.72
CA THR A 175 -20.99 -14.13 8.72
C THR A 175 -19.53 -14.38 8.32
N PHE A 176 -18.98 -15.56 8.63
CA PHE A 176 -17.60 -15.90 8.22
C PHE A 176 -17.44 -15.95 6.69
N ASN A 177 -18.45 -16.47 5.96
CA ASN A 177 -18.44 -16.45 4.49
C ASN A 177 -18.45 -15.01 3.95
N GLY A 178 -19.09 -14.07 4.64
CA GLY A 178 -19.03 -12.67 4.34
C GLY A 178 -17.60 -12.12 4.45
N PHE A 179 -16.85 -12.47 5.51
CA PHE A 179 -15.43 -12.09 5.64
C PHE A 179 -14.57 -12.74 4.56
N ILE A 180 -14.78 -14.02 4.24
CA ILE A 180 -14.06 -14.67 3.13
C ILE A 180 -14.29 -13.89 1.83
N LEU A 181 -15.52 -13.50 1.54
CA LEU A 181 -15.86 -12.80 0.31
C LEU A 181 -15.18 -11.42 0.22
N ILE A 182 -15.33 -10.57 1.25
CA ILE A 182 -14.75 -9.22 1.22
C ILE A 182 -13.22 -9.27 1.20
N PHE A 183 -12.58 -10.17 1.94
CA PHE A 183 -11.11 -10.32 1.95
C PHE A 183 -10.59 -10.89 0.63
N SER A 184 -11.35 -11.80 0.00
CA SER A 184 -11.02 -12.29 -1.35
C SER A 184 -11.09 -11.18 -2.40
N ILE A 185 -12.12 -10.33 -2.37
CA ILE A 185 -12.24 -9.16 -3.24
C ILE A 185 -11.06 -8.21 -2.99
N GLY A 186 -10.72 -7.93 -1.74
CA GLY A 186 -9.58 -7.10 -1.38
C GLY A 186 -8.26 -7.69 -1.87
N MET A 187 -8.06 -9.00 -1.77
CA MET A 187 -6.89 -9.69 -2.30
C MET A 187 -6.77 -9.53 -3.83
N ILE A 188 -7.88 -9.74 -4.57
CA ILE A 188 -7.93 -9.53 -6.02
C ILE A 188 -7.62 -8.07 -6.36
N ALA A 189 -8.17 -7.12 -5.61
CA ALA A 189 -7.87 -5.70 -5.77
C ALA A 189 -6.39 -5.40 -5.56
N ASN A 190 -5.74 -6.02 -4.58
CA ASN A 190 -4.31 -5.83 -4.35
C ASN A 190 -3.45 -6.39 -5.49
N PHE A 191 -3.85 -7.51 -6.11
CA PHE A 191 -3.22 -7.99 -7.36
C PHE A 191 -3.41 -7.01 -8.52
N GLY A 192 -4.59 -6.39 -8.63
CA GLY A 192 -4.85 -5.30 -9.58
C GLY A 192 -3.90 -4.12 -9.36
N SER A 193 -3.72 -3.70 -8.10
CA SER A 193 -2.76 -2.67 -7.74
C SER A 193 -1.33 -3.03 -8.15
N MET A 194 -0.86 -4.27 -7.90
CA MET A 194 0.46 -4.74 -8.33
C MET A 194 0.64 -4.72 -9.85
N TYR A 195 -0.40 -5.09 -10.60
CA TYR A 195 -0.36 -5.03 -12.06
C TYR A 195 -0.13 -3.61 -12.57
N TYR A 196 -0.81 -2.60 -11.99
CA TYR A 196 -0.61 -1.21 -12.35
C TYR A 196 0.73 -0.65 -11.84
N LEU A 197 1.26 -1.11 -10.69
CA LEU A 197 2.61 -0.78 -10.24
C LEU A 197 3.67 -1.23 -11.26
N ARG A 198 3.54 -2.45 -11.81
CA ARG A 198 4.48 -2.95 -12.83
C ARG A 198 4.52 -2.09 -14.08
N LYS A 199 3.43 -1.41 -14.44
CA LYS A 199 3.34 -0.53 -15.61
C LYS A 199 3.94 0.86 -15.40
N GLN A 200 4.25 1.24 -14.16
CA GLN A 200 4.84 2.54 -13.87
C GLN A 200 6.31 2.56 -14.26
N TYR A 201 6.75 3.70 -14.77
CA TYR A 201 8.15 3.94 -15.11
C TYR A 201 8.97 4.12 -13.83
N GLU A 202 10.11 3.46 -13.75
CA GLU A 202 11.13 3.68 -12.73
C GLU A 202 12.36 4.28 -13.43
N PRO A 203 12.83 5.46 -13.04
CA PRO A 203 14.06 6.03 -13.57
C PRO A 203 15.28 5.25 -13.07
N ASP A 204 16.35 5.21 -13.87
CA ASP A 204 17.62 4.61 -13.47
C ASP A 204 18.30 5.46 -12.38
N ASP A 205 18.96 4.83 -11.40
CA ASP A 205 19.65 5.51 -10.27
C ASP A 205 20.66 6.58 -10.75
N THR A 206 21.35 6.35 -11.86
CA THR A 206 22.29 7.32 -12.46
C THR A 206 21.61 8.64 -12.86
N SER A 207 20.33 8.65 -13.14
CA SER A 207 19.57 9.86 -13.45
C SER A 207 19.12 10.62 -12.20
N GLU A 208 19.18 10.01 -11.03
CA GLU A 208 18.93 10.67 -9.74
C GLU A 208 20.12 11.51 -9.30
N ASP A 209 21.33 10.96 -9.39
CA ASP A 209 22.56 11.66 -9.03
C ASP A 209 22.77 12.92 -9.89
N GLU A 210 22.49 12.81 -11.20
CA GLU A 210 22.60 13.95 -12.14
C GLU A 210 21.59 15.08 -11.81
N LYS A 211 20.39 14.77 -11.29
CA LYS A 211 19.41 15.80 -10.90
C LYS A 211 19.72 16.44 -9.55
N VAL A 212 20.22 15.67 -8.59
CA VAL A 212 20.67 16.21 -7.30
C VAL A 212 21.82 17.18 -7.52
N GLU A 213 22.80 16.84 -8.36
CA GLU A 213 23.93 17.68 -8.71
C GLU A 213 23.52 19.00 -9.40
N ILE A 214 22.52 18.95 -10.32
CA ILE A 214 21.98 20.13 -11.00
C ILE A 214 21.21 21.03 -10.02
N ASP A 215 20.46 20.47 -9.09
CA ASP A 215 19.67 21.23 -8.11
C ASP A 215 20.60 21.91 -7.08
N GLU A 216 21.61 21.21 -6.59
CA GLU A 216 22.66 21.78 -5.71
C GLU A 216 23.46 22.86 -6.39
N SER A 217 23.85 22.69 -7.66
CA SER A 217 24.57 23.72 -8.43
C SER A 217 23.72 24.97 -8.70
N SER A 218 22.41 24.80 -8.92
CA SER A 218 21.45 25.89 -9.08
C SER A 218 21.23 26.69 -7.80
N ILE A 219 21.24 26.02 -6.64
CA ILE A 219 21.13 26.67 -5.32
C ILE A 219 22.39 27.43 -4.95
N SER A 220 23.57 26.93 -5.32
CA SER A 220 24.84 27.60 -5.04
C SER A 220 25.00 28.91 -5.85
N MET A 221 24.56 28.92 -7.13
CA MET A 221 24.58 30.12 -8.00
C MET A 221 23.58 31.22 -7.60
N THR A 222 22.61 30.93 -6.75
CA THR A 222 21.62 31.92 -6.30
C THR A 222 22.04 32.61 -5.00
N LYS A 223 23.17 32.22 -4.41
CA LYS A 223 23.74 32.79 -3.15
C LYS A 223 24.91 33.72 -3.37
N GLU A 224 25.35 33.95 -4.61
CA GLU A 224 26.28 35.01 -5.02
C GLU A 224 25.49 36.21 -5.58
#